data_f1e2569bdf265c5438cb0a5794d7b0c1
#
_entry.id   f1e2569bdf265c5438cb0a5794d7b0c1
#
_cell.length_a   1.000
_cell.length_b   1.000
_cell.length_c   1.000
_cell.angle_alpha   90.00
_cell.angle_beta   90.00
_cell.angle_gamma   90.00
#
_symmetry.space_group_name_H-M   'P 1'
#
loop_
_entity.id
_entity.type
_entity.pdbx_description
1 polymer ?
#
loop_
_entity_poly.entity_id
_entity_poly.type
_entity_poly.pdbx_seq_one_letter_code
_entity_poly.pdbx_strand_id
1 'polypeptide(L)'
;MKSTGQNLDKAYRQGIGYFKGLKDQELPRYVMVCDLNDFRLYDLDDDKDYAFTLNELPSNLHLFDFMQGNEVEDITEYDLNEKAAELLGALHDALEQSGYTGHQLQVFMVRILFILFAEDTGVFNRHQFTRYLMQFTDESGNDTDMHLHKLFQVLDKAANERNKHLTDELNAFPYVNGHLFKERIDLPSFTSDMREQLIQCCLFNWKDISPAIFGSLFQSIMHKKARRNLGAHYTSETNILKLIEPLFLNQLHDEFNKASALKQAKSRNESLIALMLN
;
A
#
# COMPACT_ATOMS: atom_id res chain seq x y z
N MET A 1 9.56 25.34 -10.76
CA MET A 1 8.32 24.87 -11.40
C MET A 1 8.55 24.78 -12.91
N LYS A 2 8.06 23.73 -13.55
CA LYS A 2 8.19 23.50 -15.00
C LYS A 2 6.80 23.34 -15.64
N SER A 3 6.75 23.44 -16.98
CA SER A 3 5.49 23.14 -17.70
C SER A 3 5.20 21.65 -17.64
N THR A 4 3.90 21.29 -17.66
CA THR A 4 3.43 19.89 -17.58
C THR A 4 4.12 18.98 -18.60
N GLY A 5 4.55 17.80 -18.18
CA GLY A 5 5.23 16.80 -19.01
C GLY A 5 6.73 17.05 -19.20
N GLN A 6 7.33 17.98 -18.46
CA GLN A 6 8.77 18.21 -18.49
C GLN A 6 9.52 17.19 -17.60
N ASN A 7 10.77 16.89 -17.99
CA ASN A 7 11.62 15.98 -17.22
C ASN A 7 12.03 16.62 -15.88
N LEU A 8 11.50 16.08 -14.77
CA LEU A 8 11.76 16.58 -13.42
C LEU A 8 13.20 16.30 -12.95
N ASP A 9 13.89 15.27 -13.47
CA ASP A 9 15.29 15.01 -13.14
C ASP A 9 16.19 16.11 -13.70
N LYS A 10 15.85 16.62 -14.90
CA LYS A 10 16.54 17.75 -15.48
C LYS A 10 16.30 19.03 -14.67
N ALA A 11 15.07 19.20 -14.17
CA ALA A 11 14.73 20.33 -13.31
C ALA A 11 15.49 20.26 -11.98
N TYR A 12 15.60 19.08 -11.37
CA TYR A 12 16.38 18.84 -10.16
C TYR A 12 17.86 19.19 -10.36
N ARG A 13 18.50 18.64 -11.41
CA ARG A 13 19.91 18.95 -11.73
C ARG A 13 20.15 20.46 -11.95
N GLN A 14 19.19 21.15 -12.56
CA GLN A 14 19.24 22.60 -12.71
C GLN A 14 19.14 23.29 -11.33
N GLY A 15 18.26 22.83 -10.44
CA GLY A 15 18.12 23.34 -9.07
C GLY A 15 19.42 23.20 -8.27
N ILE A 16 20.01 22.01 -8.28
CA ILE A 16 21.33 21.76 -7.63
C ILE A 16 22.42 22.64 -8.23
N GLY A 17 22.33 22.93 -9.54
CA GLY A 17 23.29 23.83 -10.20
C GLY A 17 23.33 25.28 -9.65
N TYR A 18 22.23 25.73 -8.99
CA TYR A 18 22.20 27.05 -8.35
C TYR A 18 22.91 27.08 -6.98
N PHE A 19 23.26 25.93 -6.41
CA PHE A 19 23.98 25.84 -5.12
C PHE A 19 25.47 26.18 -5.27
N LYS A 20 25.99 26.29 -6.49
CA LYS A 20 27.38 26.69 -6.74
C LYS A 20 27.64 28.07 -6.15
N GLY A 21 28.52 28.12 -5.15
CA GLY A 21 28.92 29.36 -4.49
C GLY A 21 28.19 29.62 -3.16
N LEU A 22 27.22 28.80 -2.76
CA LEU A 22 26.67 28.81 -1.43
C LEU A 22 27.64 28.11 -0.46
N LYS A 23 27.65 28.55 0.81
CA LYS A 23 28.36 27.87 1.88
C LYS A 23 27.49 26.70 2.38
N ASP A 24 28.13 25.70 2.98
CA ASP A 24 27.42 24.51 3.50
C ASP A 24 26.24 24.87 4.43
N GLN A 25 26.36 25.92 5.22
CA GLN A 25 25.31 26.43 6.13
C GLN A 25 24.17 27.16 5.41
N GLU A 26 24.33 27.49 4.14
CA GLU A 26 23.34 28.19 3.30
C GLU A 26 22.64 27.24 2.33
N LEU A 27 23.07 25.98 2.28
CA LEU A 27 22.44 24.97 1.46
C LEU A 27 21.05 24.63 2.00
N PRO A 28 20.04 24.57 1.14
CA PRO A 28 18.71 24.12 1.57
C PRO A 28 18.73 22.63 1.87
N ARG A 29 18.07 22.20 2.94
CA ARG A 29 17.86 20.78 3.22
C ARG A 29 16.92 20.15 2.19
N TYR A 30 15.87 20.87 1.78
CA TYR A 30 14.86 20.33 0.87
C TYR A 30 14.90 20.99 -0.51
N VAL A 31 14.76 20.17 -1.56
CA VAL A 31 14.60 20.64 -2.93
C VAL A 31 13.32 20.03 -3.51
N MET A 32 12.37 20.87 -3.90
CA MET A 32 11.16 20.44 -4.57
C MET A 32 11.14 20.84 -6.03
N VAL A 33 10.82 19.91 -6.90
CA VAL A 33 10.55 20.15 -8.32
C VAL A 33 9.17 19.64 -8.69
N CYS A 34 8.42 20.38 -9.49
CA CYS A 34 7.10 19.98 -9.96
C CYS A 34 6.81 20.56 -11.35
N ASP A 35 5.90 19.88 -12.04
CA ASP A 35 5.32 20.34 -13.31
C ASP A 35 3.79 20.57 -13.20
N LEU A 36 3.28 20.77 -11.98
CA LEU A 36 1.87 20.93 -11.60
C LEU A 36 1.03 19.62 -11.61
N ASN A 37 1.56 18.53 -12.16
CA ASN A 37 0.94 17.22 -12.11
C ASN A 37 1.76 16.28 -11.25
N ASP A 38 3.06 16.25 -11.46
CA ASP A 38 4.01 15.42 -10.76
C ASP A 38 4.91 16.27 -9.86
N PHE A 39 5.13 15.79 -8.65
CA PHE A 39 5.95 16.41 -7.61
C PHE A 39 7.09 15.48 -7.25
N ARG A 40 8.27 16.05 -7.01
CA ARG A 40 9.39 15.37 -6.35
C ARG A 40 9.97 16.27 -5.28
N LEU A 41 10.05 15.76 -4.07
CA LEU A 41 10.70 16.38 -2.93
C LEU A 41 11.95 15.58 -2.59
N TYR A 42 13.10 16.25 -2.51
CA TYR A 42 14.36 15.66 -2.13
C TYR A 42 14.77 16.21 -0.75
N ASP A 43 15.06 15.33 0.20
CA ASP A 43 15.76 15.66 1.44
C ASP A 43 17.26 15.40 1.21
N LEU A 44 18.04 16.46 1.19
CA LEU A 44 19.46 16.37 0.85
C LEU A 44 20.32 15.95 2.04
N ASP A 45 19.82 16.07 3.27
CA ASP A 45 20.53 15.65 4.47
C ASP A 45 20.42 14.14 4.68
N ASP A 46 19.23 13.57 4.40
CA ASP A 46 18.96 12.15 4.59
C ASP A 46 19.08 11.32 3.30
N ASP A 47 19.43 11.96 2.16
CA ASP A 47 19.54 11.35 0.81
C ASP A 47 18.26 10.59 0.40
N LYS A 48 17.08 11.16 0.76
CA LYS A 48 15.77 10.59 0.45
C LYS A 48 15.07 11.39 -0.64
N ASP A 49 14.28 10.71 -1.47
CA ASP A 49 13.40 11.36 -2.42
C ASP A 49 11.97 10.80 -2.35
N TYR A 50 11.01 11.70 -2.50
CA TYR A 50 9.59 11.41 -2.48
C TYR A 50 8.98 11.84 -3.81
N ALA A 51 8.25 10.94 -4.47
CA ALA A 51 7.56 11.21 -5.73
C ALA A 51 6.07 10.96 -5.58
N PHE A 52 5.25 11.97 -5.91
CA PHE A 52 3.80 11.89 -5.82
C PHE A 52 3.14 12.81 -6.84
N THR A 53 1.89 12.55 -7.17
CA THR A 53 1.09 13.36 -8.09
C THR A 53 0.29 14.43 -7.32
N LEU A 54 -0.27 15.41 -8.07
CA LEU A 54 -1.15 16.42 -7.48
C LEU A 54 -2.34 15.80 -6.73
N ASN A 55 -2.88 14.70 -7.22
CA ASN A 55 -3.99 14.00 -6.56
C ASN A 55 -3.56 13.32 -5.25
N GLU A 56 -2.29 12.98 -5.11
CA GLU A 56 -1.70 12.37 -3.91
C GLU A 56 -1.18 13.42 -2.91
N LEU A 57 -1.16 14.69 -3.29
CA LEU A 57 -0.66 15.78 -2.45
C LEU A 57 -1.36 15.84 -1.07
N PRO A 58 -2.70 15.68 -0.96
CA PRO A 58 -3.35 15.69 0.35
C PRO A 58 -2.84 14.60 1.30
N SER A 59 -2.50 13.40 0.78
CA SER A 59 -1.96 12.29 1.56
C SER A 59 -0.48 12.46 1.90
N ASN A 60 0.22 13.38 1.23
CA ASN A 60 1.64 13.66 1.40
C ASN A 60 1.90 15.04 2.03
N LEU A 61 0.89 15.67 2.65
CA LEU A 61 1.05 16.99 3.29
C LEU A 61 2.06 16.96 4.44
N HIS A 62 2.21 15.86 5.16
CA HIS A 62 3.19 15.68 6.22
C HIS A 62 4.63 15.90 5.73
N LEU A 63 4.94 15.63 4.44
CA LEU A 63 6.26 15.90 3.86
C LEU A 63 6.60 17.39 3.82
N PHE A 64 5.63 18.28 4.06
CA PHE A 64 5.77 19.73 4.06
C PHE A 64 5.74 20.36 5.46
N ASP A 65 5.71 19.54 6.52
CA ASP A 65 5.65 20.03 7.91
C ASP A 65 6.89 20.87 8.27
N PHE A 66 8.03 20.64 7.57
CA PHE A 66 9.19 21.49 7.67
C PHE A 66 8.93 22.96 7.32
N MET A 67 7.93 23.27 6.47
CA MET A 67 7.55 24.66 6.17
C MET A 67 6.92 25.40 7.37
N GLN A 68 6.45 24.64 8.37
CA GLN A 68 5.92 25.18 9.61
C GLN A 68 6.97 25.17 10.74
N GLY A 69 8.22 24.79 10.43
CA GLY A 69 9.31 24.69 11.39
C GLY A 69 9.32 23.36 12.15
N ASN A 70 8.50 22.41 11.75
CA ASN A 70 8.55 21.04 12.25
C ASN A 70 9.56 20.23 11.45
N GLU A 71 10.26 19.31 12.08
CA GLU A 71 11.02 18.31 11.35
C GLU A 71 10.02 17.36 10.65
N VAL A 72 10.37 16.89 9.43
CA VAL A 72 9.62 15.81 8.81
C VAL A 72 9.89 14.57 9.66
N GLU A 73 8.90 14.16 10.43
CA GLU A 73 9.02 12.93 11.19
C GLU A 73 9.14 11.75 10.20
N ASP A 74 10.21 10.97 10.34
CA ASP A 74 10.29 9.67 9.67
C ASP A 74 9.15 8.80 10.22
N ILE A 75 8.08 8.66 9.44
CA ILE A 75 6.99 7.74 9.79
C ILE A 75 7.61 6.36 9.86
N THR A 76 7.71 5.83 11.06
CA THR A 76 8.29 4.52 11.27
C THR A 76 7.35 3.43 10.74
N GLU A 77 7.89 2.25 10.41
CA GLU A 77 7.06 1.07 10.10
C GLU A 77 6.02 0.80 11.19
N TYR A 78 6.34 1.14 12.44
CA TYR A 78 5.43 1.04 13.57
C TYR A 78 4.23 1.99 13.43
N ASP A 79 4.48 3.27 13.11
CA ASP A 79 3.44 4.30 12.96
C ASP A 79 2.51 3.98 11.79
N LEU A 80 3.07 3.49 10.67
CA LEU A 80 2.29 3.04 9.52
C LEU A 80 1.36 1.87 9.90
N ASN A 81 1.87 0.91 10.65
CA ASN A 81 1.10 -0.25 11.09
C ASN A 81 0.00 0.12 12.08
N GLU A 82 0.28 1.04 13.01
CA GLU A 82 -0.71 1.59 13.94
C GLU A 82 -1.81 2.31 13.16
N LYS A 83 -1.46 3.15 12.20
CA LYS A 83 -2.41 3.87 11.36
C LYS A 83 -3.28 2.95 10.51
N ALA A 84 -2.69 1.94 9.89
CA ALA A 84 -3.41 0.91 9.14
C ALA A 84 -4.43 0.17 10.03
N ALA A 85 -4.02 -0.19 11.26
CA ALA A 85 -4.89 -0.85 12.23
C ALA A 85 -6.02 0.06 12.72
N GLU A 86 -5.76 1.36 12.90
CA GLU A 86 -6.79 2.35 13.26
C GLU A 86 -7.85 2.49 12.18
N LEU A 87 -7.44 2.64 10.91
CA LEU A 87 -8.35 2.81 9.77
C LEU A 87 -9.25 1.58 9.58
N LEU A 88 -8.64 0.39 9.53
CA LEU A 88 -9.42 -0.85 9.40
C LEU A 88 -10.26 -1.12 10.64
N GLY A 89 -9.76 -0.77 11.83
CA GLY A 89 -10.48 -0.91 13.07
C GLY A 89 -11.71 0.00 13.15
N ALA A 90 -11.62 1.23 12.66
CA ALA A 90 -12.75 2.16 12.59
C ALA A 90 -13.85 1.62 11.67
N LEU A 91 -13.47 1.14 10.47
CA LEU A 91 -14.42 0.51 9.55
C LEU A 91 -15.07 -0.75 10.16
N HIS A 92 -14.27 -1.63 10.78
CA HIS A 92 -14.78 -2.84 11.45
C HIS A 92 -15.80 -2.49 12.55
N ASP A 93 -15.47 -1.51 13.40
CA ASP A 93 -16.33 -1.13 14.52
C ASP A 93 -17.64 -0.50 14.06
N ALA A 94 -17.61 0.30 12.99
CA ALA A 94 -18.82 0.87 12.42
C ALA A 94 -19.73 -0.21 11.81
N LEU A 95 -19.15 -1.18 11.12
CA LEU A 95 -19.88 -2.35 10.60
C LEU A 95 -20.45 -3.21 11.72
N GLU A 96 -19.68 -3.50 12.77
CA GLU A 96 -20.14 -4.26 13.93
C GLU A 96 -21.31 -3.55 14.65
N GLN A 97 -21.22 -2.23 14.82
CA GLN A 97 -22.27 -1.41 15.44
C GLN A 97 -23.56 -1.37 14.62
N SER A 98 -23.46 -1.50 13.29
CA SER A 98 -24.65 -1.62 12.41
C SER A 98 -25.33 -3.01 12.50
N GLY A 99 -24.76 -3.95 13.25
CA GLY A 99 -25.27 -5.32 13.38
C GLY A 99 -24.64 -6.31 12.40
N TYR A 100 -23.69 -5.89 11.57
CA TYR A 100 -22.96 -6.79 10.69
C TYR A 100 -21.81 -7.42 11.45
N THR A 101 -21.97 -8.69 11.83
CA THR A 101 -21.09 -9.36 12.80
C THR A 101 -20.70 -10.77 12.38
N GLY A 102 -19.82 -11.42 13.15
CA GLY A 102 -19.48 -12.83 13.01
C GLY A 102 -18.66 -13.13 11.75
N HIS A 103 -18.85 -14.33 11.19
CA HIS A 103 -18.07 -14.83 10.06
C HIS A 103 -18.17 -13.94 8.81
N GLN A 104 -19.35 -13.39 8.51
CA GLN A 104 -19.55 -12.53 7.35
C GLN A 104 -18.71 -11.24 7.43
N LEU A 105 -18.67 -10.59 8.60
CA LEU A 105 -17.81 -9.43 8.85
C LEU A 105 -16.34 -9.80 8.68
N GLN A 106 -15.91 -10.95 9.19
CA GLN A 106 -14.53 -11.42 9.06
C GLN A 106 -14.13 -11.58 7.59
N VAL A 107 -14.93 -12.31 6.81
CA VAL A 107 -14.68 -12.54 5.38
C VAL A 107 -14.68 -11.22 4.61
N PHE A 108 -15.63 -10.32 4.93
CA PHE A 108 -15.69 -9.00 4.33
C PHE A 108 -14.40 -8.21 4.58
N MET A 109 -13.95 -8.10 5.82
CA MET A 109 -12.74 -7.37 6.18
C MET A 109 -11.48 -7.93 5.53
N VAL A 110 -11.36 -9.27 5.42
CA VAL A 110 -10.24 -9.92 4.69
C VAL A 110 -10.26 -9.54 3.21
N ARG A 111 -11.44 -9.51 2.59
CA ARG A 111 -11.58 -9.12 1.18
C ARG A 111 -11.21 -7.66 0.94
N ILE A 112 -11.67 -6.76 1.81
CA ILE A 112 -11.31 -5.34 1.72
C ILE A 112 -9.81 -5.16 1.88
N LEU A 113 -9.21 -5.75 2.92
CA LEU A 113 -7.77 -5.67 3.15
C LEU A 113 -6.97 -6.19 1.94
N PHE A 114 -7.38 -7.33 1.36
CA PHE A 114 -6.76 -7.85 0.15
C PHE A 114 -6.86 -6.87 -1.03
N ILE A 115 -8.03 -6.27 -1.25
CA ILE A 115 -8.27 -5.32 -2.36
C ILE A 115 -7.38 -4.08 -2.21
N LEU A 116 -7.31 -3.50 -1.01
CA LEU A 116 -6.49 -2.35 -0.69
C LEU A 116 -5.01 -2.63 -0.99
N PHE A 117 -4.51 -3.77 -0.52
CA PHE A 117 -3.14 -4.19 -0.78
C PHE A 117 -2.89 -4.50 -2.26
N ALA A 118 -3.83 -5.17 -2.93
CA ALA A 118 -3.72 -5.52 -4.35
C ALA A 118 -3.63 -4.29 -5.25
N GLU A 119 -4.30 -3.19 -4.88
CA GLU A 119 -4.22 -1.92 -5.59
C GLU A 119 -2.83 -1.30 -5.49
N ASP A 120 -2.27 -1.21 -4.30
CA ASP A 120 -1.00 -0.53 -4.06
C ASP A 120 0.24 -1.35 -4.43
N THR A 121 0.11 -2.69 -4.46
CA THR A 121 1.20 -3.59 -4.90
C THR A 121 1.19 -3.89 -6.40
N GLY A 122 0.25 -3.31 -7.16
CA GLY A 122 0.20 -3.44 -8.61
C GLY A 122 -0.44 -4.73 -9.11
N VAL A 123 -1.13 -5.49 -8.26
CA VAL A 123 -2.02 -6.59 -8.67
C VAL A 123 -3.23 -6.04 -9.41
N PHE A 124 -3.76 -4.90 -8.94
CA PHE A 124 -4.72 -4.08 -9.66
C PHE A 124 -4.02 -2.89 -10.33
N ASN A 125 -4.70 -2.23 -11.27
CA ASN A 125 -4.21 -0.96 -11.77
C ASN A 125 -4.24 0.10 -10.66
N ARG A 126 -3.30 1.04 -10.71
CA ARG A 126 -3.16 2.09 -9.69
C ARG A 126 -4.47 2.86 -9.49
N HIS A 127 -4.91 2.98 -8.25
CA HIS A 127 -6.16 3.63 -7.83
C HIS A 127 -7.42 3.10 -8.53
N GLN A 128 -7.44 1.83 -8.96
CA GLN A 128 -8.55 1.25 -9.69
C GLN A 128 -9.78 1.07 -8.80
N PHE A 129 -9.60 0.52 -7.60
CA PHE A 129 -10.66 0.33 -6.62
C PHE A 129 -11.12 1.66 -6.01
N THR A 130 -10.16 2.49 -5.62
CA THR A 130 -10.41 3.84 -5.08
C THR A 130 -11.27 4.66 -6.04
N ARG A 131 -10.88 4.74 -7.33
CA ARG A 131 -11.66 5.45 -8.34
C ARG A 131 -13.02 4.81 -8.56
N TYR A 132 -13.10 3.48 -8.58
CA TYR A 132 -14.37 2.79 -8.75
C TYR A 132 -15.34 3.16 -7.63
N LEU A 133 -14.93 3.13 -6.37
CA LEU A 133 -15.78 3.55 -5.25
C LEU A 133 -16.19 5.02 -5.35
N MET A 134 -15.24 5.93 -5.58
CA MET A 134 -15.52 7.36 -5.62
C MET A 134 -16.45 7.76 -6.76
N GLN A 135 -16.35 7.11 -7.92
CA GLN A 135 -17.11 7.49 -9.12
C GLN A 135 -18.47 6.81 -9.22
N PHE A 136 -18.61 5.61 -8.69
CA PHE A 136 -19.78 4.77 -8.94
C PHE A 136 -20.66 4.55 -7.71
N THR A 137 -20.21 4.93 -6.50
CA THR A 137 -21.06 4.87 -5.31
C THR A 137 -21.59 6.23 -4.91
N ASP A 138 -22.83 6.27 -4.45
CA ASP A 138 -23.48 7.49 -3.95
C ASP A 138 -22.86 7.93 -2.60
N GLU A 139 -22.74 9.23 -2.38
CA GLU A 139 -22.18 9.79 -1.14
C GLU A 139 -22.95 9.38 0.12
N SER A 140 -24.23 9.06 0.00
CA SER A 140 -25.04 8.53 1.09
C SER A 140 -24.64 7.12 1.54
N GLY A 141 -23.86 6.40 0.71
CA GLY A 141 -23.45 5.02 0.94
C GLY A 141 -24.48 3.94 0.59
N ASN A 142 -25.72 4.32 0.27
CA ASN A 142 -26.86 3.39 0.13
C ASN A 142 -26.71 2.33 -0.97
N ASP A 143 -25.80 2.51 -1.92
CA ASP A 143 -25.55 1.60 -3.04
C ASP A 143 -24.16 0.93 -2.96
N THR A 144 -23.39 1.23 -1.94
CA THR A 144 -22.01 0.75 -1.79
C THR A 144 -21.96 -0.78 -1.72
N ASP A 145 -22.88 -1.41 -1.01
CA ASP A 145 -23.02 -2.86 -0.90
C ASP A 145 -23.24 -3.51 -2.27
N MET A 146 -24.13 -2.94 -3.09
CA MET A 146 -24.40 -3.42 -4.44
C MET A 146 -23.14 -3.35 -5.34
N HIS A 147 -22.38 -2.28 -5.25
CA HIS A 147 -21.16 -2.09 -6.03
C HIS A 147 -20.05 -3.06 -5.56
N LEU A 148 -19.87 -3.24 -4.25
CA LEU A 148 -18.94 -4.22 -3.70
C LEU A 148 -19.34 -5.66 -4.05
N HIS A 149 -20.63 -5.97 -4.02
CA HIS A 149 -21.12 -7.29 -4.41
C HIS A 149 -20.77 -7.62 -5.88
N LYS A 150 -20.99 -6.68 -6.81
CA LYS A 150 -20.62 -6.83 -8.21
C LYS A 150 -19.11 -7.00 -8.37
N LEU A 151 -18.31 -6.22 -7.65
CA LEU A 151 -16.87 -6.32 -7.68
C LEU A 151 -16.39 -7.70 -7.19
N PHE A 152 -16.90 -8.20 -6.06
CA PHE A 152 -16.53 -9.51 -5.53
C PHE A 152 -16.88 -10.64 -6.51
N GLN A 153 -18.01 -10.53 -7.23
CA GLN A 153 -18.36 -11.49 -8.29
C GLN A 153 -17.39 -11.44 -9.48
N VAL A 154 -16.90 -10.27 -9.83
CA VAL A 154 -15.93 -10.09 -10.92
C VAL A 154 -14.58 -10.68 -10.50
N LEU A 155 -14.15 -10.45 -9.27
CA LEU A 155 -12.89 -10.99 -8.74
C LEU A 155 -12.91 -12.54 -8.63
N ASP A 156 -14.09 -13.14 -8.45
CA ASP A 156 -14.27 -14.61 -8.38
C ASP A 156 -14.34 -15.30 -9.75
N LYS A 157 -14.48 -14.55 -10.85
CA LYS A 157 -14.72 -15.12 -12.18
C LYS A 157 -13.63 -14.80 -13.18
N ALA A 158 -13.18 -15.82 -13.90
CA ALA A 158 -12.32 -15.61 -15.06
C ALA A 158 -13.03 -14.75 -16.13
N ALA A 159 -12.28 -14.00 -16.91
CA ALA A 159 -12.84 -13.04 -17.86
C ALA A 159 -13.84 -13.65 -18.86
N ASN A 160 -13.62 -14.90 -19.27
CA ASN A 160 -14.49 -15.64 -20.18
C ASN A 160 -15.80 -16.14 -19.53
N GLU A 161 -15.90 -16.11 -18.21
CA GLU A 161 -17.08 -16.56 -17.45
C GLU A 161 -17.93 -15.37 -16.95
N ARG A 162 -17.48 -14.15 -17.23
CA ARG A 162 -18.16 -12.93 -16.80
C ARG A 162 -19.36 -12.60 -17.67
N ASN A 163 -20.29 -11.85 -17.07
CA ASN A 163 -21.43 -11.31 -17.82
C ASN A 163 -20.93 -10.36 -18.92
N LYS A 164 -21.43 -10.54 -20.16
CA LYS A 164 -21.07 -9.72 -21.32
C LYS A 164 -21.55 -8.25 -21.25
N HIS A 165 -22.43 -7.95 -20.31
CA HIS A 165 -22.98 -6.60 -20.08
C HIS A 165 -22.37 -5.92 -18.83
N LEU A 166 -21.23 -6.40 -18.34
CA LEU A 166 -20.47 -5.66 -17.33
C LEU A 166 -19.96 -4.33 -17.91
N THR A 167 -19.88 -3.31 -17.05
CA THR A 167 -19.21 -2.06 -17.42
C THR A 167 -17.71 -2.31 -17.63
N ASP A 168 -17.08 -1.47 -18.44
CA ASP A 168 -15.65 -1.61 -18.75
C ASP A 168 -14.81 -1.48 -17.48
N GLU A 169 -15.20 -0.63 -16.54
CA GLU A 169 -14.52 -0.42 -15.27
C GLU A 169 -14.49 -1.68 -14.40
N LEU A 170 -15.64 -2.36 -14.28
CA LEU A 170 -15.71 -3.64 -13.56
C LEU A 170 -14.95 -4.74 -14.29
N ASN A 171 -15.08 -4.79 -15.61
CA ASN A 171 -14.42 -5.83 -16.40
C ASN A 171 -12.90 -5.69 -16.43
N ALA A 172 -12.37 -4.49 -16.17
CA ALA A 172 -10.95 -4.21 -16.06
C ALA A 172 -10.28 -4.81 -14.80
N PHE A 173 -11.04 -5.19 -13.77
CA PHE A 173 -10.47 -5.87 -12.61
C PHE A 173 -9.99 -7.27 -12.97
N PRO A 174 -8.82 -7.72 -12.47
CA PRO A 174 -8.32 -9.06 -12.72
C PRO A 174 -9.16 -10.14 -12.04
N TYR A 175 -9.03 -11.38 -12.49
CA TYR A 175 -9.52 -12.55 -11.76
C TYR A 175 -8.55 -12.88 -10.62
N VAL A 176 -9.07 -13.01 -9.41
CA VAL A 176 -8.30 -13.42 -8.23
C VAL A 176 -8.48 -14.92 -8.05
N ASN A 177 -7.50 -15.69 -8.54
CA ASN A 177 -7.52 -17.14 -8.42
C ASN A 177 -7.41 -17.57 -6.95
N GLY A 178 -8.36 -18.38 -6.47
CA GLY A 178 -8.36 -18.88 -5.10
C GLY A 178 -9.76 -18.96 -4.52
N HIS A 179 -9.85 -19.08 -3.18
CA HIS A 179 -11.13 -19.22 -2.50
C HIS A 179 -11.63 -17.95 -1.83
N LEU A 180 -10.85 -16.86 -1.87
CA LEU A 180 -11.13 -15.64 -1.12
C LEU A 180 -12.50 -15.01 -1.48
N PHE A 181 -12.84 -14.96 -2.77
CA PHE A 181 -14.09 -14.36 -3.25
C PHE A 181 -15.19 -15.38 -3.56
N LYS A 182 -14.91 -16.67 -3.43
CA LYS A 182 -15.82 -17.76 -3.82
C LYS A 182 -17.03 -17.90 -2.89
N GLU A 183 -16.81 -17.72 -1.58
CA GLU A 183 -17.87 -17.78 -0.60
C GLU A 183 -18.86 -16.64 -0.80
N ARG A 184 -20.16 -16.93 -0.80
CA ARG A 184 -21.20 -15.91 -0.82
C ARG A 184 -21.46 -15.41 0.59
N ILE A 185 -21.30 -14.11 0.77
CA ILE A 185 -21.66 -13.42 2.01
C ILE A 185 -22.70 -12.35 1.69
N ASP A 186 -23.61 -12.12 2.63
CA ASP A 186 -24.46 -10.95 2.58
C ASP A 186 -23.59 -9.73 2.91
N LEU A 187 -23.76 -8.64 2.18
CA LEU A 187 -23.00 -7.41 2.45
C LEU A 187 -23.80 -6.47 3.34
N PRO A 188 -23.13 -5.69 4.20
CA PRO A 188 -23.80 -4.74 5.06
C PRO A 188 -24.34 -3.57 4.23
N SER A 189 -25.47 -3.01 4.62
CA SER A 189 -25.89 -1.71 4.14
C SER A 189 -24.93 -0.65 4.69
N PHE A 190 -24.47 0.21 3.82
CA PHE A 190 -23.53 1.28 4.18
C PHE A 190 -24.29 2.58 4.52
N THR A 191 -23.77 3.32 5.49
CA THR A 191 -24.08 4.73 5.69
C THR A 191 -23.04 5.61 4.99
N SER A 192 -23.29 6.93 4.91
CA SER A 192 -22.28 7.89 4.42
C SER A 192 -20.98 7.79 5.20
N ASP A 193 -21.05 7.67 6.52
CA ASP A 193 -19.86 7.58 7.40
C ASP A 193 -19.06 6.29 7.15
N MET A 194 -19.74 5.15 6.98
CA MET A 194 -19.09 3.87 6.67
C MET A 194 -18.40 3.89 5.29
N ARG A 195 -19.08 4.50 4.30
CA ARG A 195 -18.50 4.70 2.97
C ARG A 195 -17.27 5.60 3.05
N GLU A 196 -17.33 6.68 3.80
CA GLU A 196 -16.20 7.59 4.00
C GLU A 196 -15.02 6.87 4.67
N GLN A 197 -15.28 6.07 5.72
CA GLN A 197 -14.24 5.26 6.36
C GLN A 197 -13.60 4.26 5.39
N LEU A 198 -14.37 3.64 4.50
CA LEU A 198 -13.82 2.76 3.47
C LEU A 198 -12.95 3.56 2.48
N ILE A 199 -13.37 4.76 2.09
CA ILE A 199 -12.56 5.66 1.24
C ILE A 199 -11.27 6.06 1.95
N GLN A 200 -11.30 6.39 3.24
CA GLN A 200 -10.09 6.68 4.02
C GLN A 200 -9.11 5.48 4.04
N CYS A 201 -9.62 4.26 4.11
CA CYS A 201 -8.80 3.07 3.93
C CYS A 201 -8.17 3.00 2.51
N CYS A 202 -8.90 3.41 1.47
CA CYS A 202 -8.39 3.42 0.10
C CYS A 202 -7.33 4.51 -0.15
N LEU A 203 -7.36 5.60 0.59
CA LEU A 203 -6.40 6.71 0.46
C LEU A 203 -5.08 6.47 1.22
N PHE A 204 -5.04 5.46 2.07
CA PHE A 204 -3.84 5.06 2.78
C PHE A 204 -2.92 4.24 1.87
N ASN A 205 -1.59 4.42 1.98
CA ASN A 205 -0.60 3.69 1.18
C ASN A 205 -0.28 2.32 1.81
N TRP A 206 -0.87 1.27 1.28
CA TRP A 206 -0.70 -0.12 1.75
C TRP A 206 0.60 -0.78 1.28
N LYS A 207 1.29 -0.19 0.30
CA LYS A 207 2.54 -0.72 -0.23
C LYS A 207 3.64 -0.78 0.82
N ASP A 208 3.64 0.20 1.72
CA ASP A 208 4.66 0.33 2.77
C ASP A 208 4.37 -0.55 3.99
N ILE A 209 3.24 -1.27 3.97
CA ILE A 209 2.89 -2.25 4.99
C ILE A 209 3.50 -3.60 4.66
N SER A 210 4.32 -4.14 5.57
CA SER A 210 4.92 -5.46 5.39
C SER A 210 3.86 -6.57 5.32
N PRO A 211 3.90 -7.47 4.33
CA PRO A 211 2.99 -8.62 4.26
C PRO A 211 2.99 -9.51 5.52
N ALA A 212 4.10 -9.55 6.25
CA ALA A 212 4.20 -10.31 7.51
C ALA A 212 3.24 -9.81 8.59
N ILE A 213 2.78 -8.55 8.49
CA ILE A 213 1.89 -7.92 9.46
C ILE A 213 0.43 -8.25 9.22
N PHE A 214 0.05 -8.68 8.02
CA PHE A 214 -1.36 -8.93 7.70
C PHE A 214 -2.07 -9.85 8.69
N GLY A 215 -1.40 -10.90 9.16
CA GLY A 215 -1.95 -11.81 10.16
C GLY A 215 -2.24 -11.11 11.49
N SER A 216 -1.32 -10.27 11.95
CA SER A 216 -1.46 -9.53 13.20
C SER A 216 -2.43 -8.36 13.08
N LEU A 217 -2.43 -7.63 11.96
CA LEU A 217 -3.44 -6.63 11.63
C LEU A 217 -4.83 -7.25 11.67
N PHE A 218 -5.00 -8.39 11.01
CA PHE A 218 -6.26 -9.08 10.97
C PHE A 218 -6.72 -9.53 12.37
N GLN A 219 -5.82 -10.12 13.17
CA GLN A 219 -6.14 -10.47 14.56
C GLN A 219 -6.49 -9.26 15.41
N SER A 220 -5.83 -8.13 15.18
CA SER A 220 -6.08 -6.89 15.94
C SER A 220 -7.42 -6.25 15.59
N ILE A 221 -7.84 -6.33 14.34
CA ILE A 221 -9.16 -5.85 13.89
C ILE A 221 -10.26 -6.65 14.60
N MET A 222 -10.09 -7.97 14.69
CA MET A 222 -11.08 -8.87 15.29
C MET A 222 -11.20 -8.75 16.82
N HIS A 223 -10.21 -8.18 17.52
CA HIS A 223 -10.18 -8.08 18.98
C HIS A 223 -9.84 -6.66 19.45
N LYS A 224 -10.86 -5.91 19.95
CA LYS A 224 -10.69 -4.56 20.48
C LYS A 224 -9.55 -4.40 21.51
N LYS A 225 -9.30 -5.45 22.33
CA LYS A 225 -8.19 -5.47 23.30
C LYS A 225 -6.83 -5.65 22.64
N ALA A 226 -6.74 -6.33 21.50
CA ALA A 226 -5.50 -6.56 20.77
C ALA A 226 -5.01 -5.31 20.04
N ARG A 227 -5.92 -4.44 19.58
CA ARG A 227 -5.57 -3.17 18.90
C ARG A 227 -4.67 -2.26 19.73
N ARG A 228 -4.93 -2.15 21.04
CA ARG A 228 -4.11 -1.34 21.97
C ARG A 228 -2.70 -1.91 22.22
N ASN A 229 -2.48 -3.16 21.86
CA ASN A 229 -1.24 -3.90 22.09
C ASN A 229 -0.51 -4.27 20.80
N LEU A 230 -0.90 -3.71 19.65
CA LEU A 230 -0.33 -4.09 18.35
C LEU A 230 1.20 -3.93 18.33
N GLY A 231 1.72 -2.90 19.00
CA GLY A 231 3.15 -2.68 19.13
C GLY A 231 3.87 -3.67 20.04
N ALA A 232 3.15 -4.37 20.94
CA ALA A 232 3.78 -5.28 21.90
C ALA A 232 3.98 -6.72 21.37
N HIS A 233 3.28 -7.09 20.29
CA HIS A 233 3.28 -8.47 19.75
C HIS A 233 3.83 -8.58 18.33
N TYR A 234 4.16 -7.47 17.70
CA TYR A 234 4.73 -7.46 16.35
C TYR A 234 6.26 -7.38 16.42
N THR A 235 6.90 -8.35 15.81
CA THR A 235 8.34 -8.29 15.57
C THR A 235 8.55 -7.74 14.16
N SER A 236 9.08 -6.53 14.03
CA SER A 236 9.33 -5.92 12.72
C SER A 236 10.24 -6.79 11.86
N GLU A 237 10.07 -6.72 10.56
CA GLU A 237 10.93 -7.39 9.59
C GLU A 237 12.40 -7.08 9.85
N THR A 238 12.72 -5.83 10.16
CA THR A 238 14.06 -5.38 10.55
C THR A 238 14.61 -6.16 11.76
N ASN A 239 13.77 -6.43 12.77
CA ASN A 239 14.21 -7.20 13.94
C ASN A 239 14.32 -8.69 13.63
N ILE A 240 13.46 -9.22 12.76
CA ILE A 240 13.57 -10.59 12.26
C ILE A 240 14.89 -10.73 11.48
N LEU A 241 15.18 -9.81 10.55
CA LEU A 241 16.40 -9.80 9.76
C LEU A 241 17.64 -9.73 10.64
N LYS A 242 17.68 -8.84 11.65
CA LYS A 242 18.81 -8.79 12.63
C LYS A 242 19.08 -10.13 13.31
N LEU A 243 18.03 -10.93 13.50
CA LEU A 243 18.18 -12.26 14.10
C LEU A 243 18.65 -13.30 13.08
N ILE A 244 18.05 -13.35 11.89
CA ILE A 244 18.31 -14.42 10.91
C ILE A 244 19.54 -14.16 10.03
N GLU A 245 19.90 -12.90 9.79
CA GLU A 245 21.09 -12.54 9.00
C GLU A 245 22.37 -13.22 9.53
N PRO A 246 22.74 -13.10 10.81
CA PRO A 246 23.94 -13.74 11.32
C PRO A 246 23.80 -15.26 11.49
N LEU A 247 22.56 -15.79 11.53
CA LEU A 247 22.34 -17.24 11.73
C LEU A 247 22.54 -18.04 10.43
N PHE A 248 21.94 -17.58 9.32
CA PHE A 248 22.00 -18.32 8.06
C PHE A 248 21.82 -17.46 6.81
N LEU A 249 21.16 -16.28 6.90
CA LEU A 249 20.79 -15.52 5.71
C LEU A 249 22.02 -14.97 4.97
N ASN A 250 23.03 -14.48 5.68
CA ASN A 250 24.28 -14.00 5.09
C ASN A 250 25.00 -15.13 4.34
N GLN A 251 25.03 -16.34 4.91
CA GLN A 251 25.62 -17.51 4.25
C GLN A 251 24.86 -17.86 2.97
N LEU A 252 23.52 -17.86 3.00
CA LEU A 252 22.68 -18.12 1.84
C LEU A 252 22.88 -17.07 0.74
N HIS A 253 23.00 -15.80 1.10
CA HIS A 253 23.29 -14.72 0.15
C HIS A 253 24.66 -14.93 -0.51
N ASP A 254 25.68 -15.28 0.26
CA ASP A 254 27.01 -15.56 -0.27
C ASP A 254 27.01 -16.76 -1.23
N GLU A 255 26.33 -17.84 -0.88
CA GLU A 255 26.18 -19.03 -1.72
C GLU A 255 25.39 -18.72 -3.00
N PHE A 256 24.30 -17.96 -2.90
CA PHE A 256 23.54 -17.50 -4.04
C PHE A 256 24.37 -16.62 -4.98
N ASN A 257 25.13 -15.67 -4.44
CA ASN A 257 25.99 -14.79 -5.21
C ASN A 257 27.10 -15.60 -5.92
N LYS A 258 27.70 -16.57 -5.25
CA LYS A 258 28.70 -17.47 -5.86
C LYS A 258 28.08 -18.31 -6.99
N ALA A 259 26.90 -18.89 -6.76
CA ALA A 259 26.18 -19.66 -7.78
C ALA A 259 25.80 -18.79 -8.98
N SER A 260 25.28 -17.57 -8.73
CA SER A 260 24.87 -16.62 -9.76
C SER A 260 26.03 -16.10 -10.62
N ALA A 261 27.22 -16.00 -10.05
CA ALA A 261 28.45 -15.54 -10.73
C ALA A 261 29.04 -16.59 -11.69
N LEU A 262 28.56 -17.83 -11.70
CA LEU A 262 29.06 -18.87 -12.61
C LEU A 262 28.75 -18.51 -14.08
N LYS A 263 29.81 -18.52 -14.92
CA LYS A 263 29.69 -18.13 -16.32
C LYS A 263 28.95 -19.15 -17.20
N GLN A 264 29.02 -20.44 -16.83
CA GLN A 264 28.32 -21.51 -17.58
C GLN A 264 26.88 -21.64 -17.09
N ALA A 265 25.91 -21.43 -17.99
CA ALA A 265 24.48 -21.45 -17.66
C ALA A 265 24.02 -22.80 -17.04
N LYS A 266 24.52 -23.94 -17.52
CA LYS A 266 24.19 -25.26 -16.97
C LYS A 266 24.65 -25.40 -15.52
N SER A 267 25.90 -25.09 -15.23
CA SER A 267 26.49 -25.18 -13.89
C SER A 267 25.84 -24.19 -12.91
N ARG A 268 25.50 -23.00 -13.39
CA ARG A 268 24.76 -21.99 -12.62
C ARG A 268 23.37 -22.51 -12.22
N ASN A 269 22.60 -23.04 -13.15
CA ASN A 269 21.27 -23.55 -12.88
C ASN A 269 21.28 -24.75 -11.95
N GLU A 270 22.23 -25.68 -12.10
CA GLU A 270 22.41 -26.81 -11.19
C GLU A 270 22.75 -26.35 -9.75
N SER A 271 23.62 -25.35 -9.60
CA SER A 271 23.96 -24.80 -8.29
C SER A 271 22.80 -24.04 -7.65
N LEU A 272 22.02 -23.28 -8.41
CA LEU A 272 20.83 -22.59 -7.90
C LEU A 272 19.73 -23.58 -7.49
N ILE A 273 19.50 -24.64 -8.27
CA ILE A 273 18.54 -25.70 -7.90
C ILE A 273 18.98 -26.42 -6.63
N ALA A 274 20.28 -26.75 -6.49
CA ALA A 274 20.80 -27.37 -5.28
C ALA A 274 20.59 -26.49 -4.03
N LEU A 275 20.75 -25.18 -4.18
CA LEU A 275 20.50 -24.21 -3.08
C LEU A 275 19.02 -24.13 -2.68
N MET A 276 18.09 -24.36 -3.61
CA MET A 276 16.64 -24.36 -3.34
C MET A 276 16.14 -25.66 -2.68
N LEU A 277 16.94 -26.74 -2.74
CA LEU A 277 16.57 -28.06 -2.22
C LEU A 277 17.19 -28.37 -0.83
N ASN A 278 18.08 -27.52 -0.32
CA ASN A 278 18.66 -27.58 1.00
C ASN A 278 17.96 -26.62 1.96
#